data_ca16c049693a2846a328f9bc61fc48a2
#
_entry.id   ca16c049693a2846a328f9bc61fc48a2
#
_cell.length_a   1.000
_cell.length_b   1.000
_cell.length_c   1.000
_cell.angle_alpha   90.00
_cell.angle_beta   90.00
_cell.angle_gamma   90.00
#
_symmetry.space_group_name_H-M   'P 1'
#
loop_
_entity.id
_entity.type
_entity.pdbx_description
1 polymer ?
#
loop_
_entity_poly.entity_id
_entity_poly.type
_entity_poly.pdbx_seq_one_letter_code
_entity_poly.pdbx_strand_id
1 'polypeptide(L)'
;KAVTVGTNTEETATGARAGITLVTGVIGADTHIVGNRIVSMALEEAGFKVVALGALTPAEEFIAAAIETAADGILVSSLYGQGELDCRGFRDMCVEAGLADIVLYIGGNLVVGKQDWAEVEARYRDMGFDRAFPNATRTDEIIAVLDEDFAARRQG
;
A
#
# COMPACT_ATOMS: atom_id res chain seq x y z
N LYS A 1 -21.51 -29.77 14.85
CA LYS A 1 -21.37 -29.64 13.88
C LYS A 1 -21.31 -28.41 13.58
N ALA A 2 -21.16 -27.67 13.66
CA ALA A 2 -21.28 -26.70 13.35
C ALA A 2 -20.42 -25.84 13.15
N VAL A 3 -20.20 -25.08 13.29
CA VAL A 3 -19.39 -24.48 13.19
C VAL A 3 -18.78 -23.78 12.36
N THR A 4 -18.84 -23.54 11.58
CA THR A 4 -18.07 -23.08 10.65
C THR A 4 -18.44 -21.74 10.17
N VAL A 5 -19.20 -20.93 10.76
CA VAL A 5 -19.54 -19.60 10.30
C VAL A 5 -18.30 -18.69 10.26
N GLY A 6 -17.52 -18.72 11.29
CA GLY A 6 -16.29 -17.92 11.32
C GLY A 6 -15.27 -18.39 10.29
N THR A 7 -15.16 -19.67 10.12
CA THR A 7 -14.24 -20.26 9.15
C THR A 7 -14.63 -19.86 7.73
N ASN A 8 -15.92 -19.89 7.43
CA ASN A 8 -16.40 -19.51 6.12
C ASN A 8 -16.13 -18.03 5.82
N THR A 9 -16.26 -17.17 6.82
CA THR A 9 -15.99 -15.76 6.66
C THR A 9 -14.52 -15.51 6.33
N GLU A 10 -13.62 -16.18 7.04
CA GLU A 10 -12.19 -16.05 6.80
C GLU A 10 -11.81 -16.61 5.43
N GLU A 11 -12.36 -17.73 5.05
CA GLU A 11 -12.11 -18.33 3.75
C GLU A 11 -12.61 -17.42 2.62
N THR A 12 -13.76 -16.79 2.80
CA THR A 12 -14.30 -15.87 1.81
C THR A 12 -13.42 -14.64 1.67
N ALA A 13 -12.96 -14.06 2.79
CA ALA A 13 -12.08 -12.90 2.76
C ALA A 13 -10.75 -13.25 2.08
N THR A 14 -10.16 -14.39 2.44
CA THR A 14 -8.90 -14.83 1.83
C THR A 14 -9.09 -15.11 0.34
N GLY A 15 -10.21 -15.71 -0.03
CA GLY A 15 -10.51 -15.98 -1.44
C GLY A 15 -10.66 -14.70 -2.25
N ALA A 16 -11.31 -13.69 -1.68
CA ALA A 16 -11.45 -12.40 -2.36
C ALA A 16 -10.08 -11.73 -2.53
N ARG A 17 -9.22 -11.82 -1.51
CA ARG A 17 -7.89 -11.25 -1.56
C ARG A 17 -6.99 -11.96 -2.57
N ALA A 18 -7.22 -13.22 -2.82
CA ALA A 18 -6.39 -14.01 -3.75
C ALA A 18 -6.45 -13.45 -5.18
N GLY A 19 -7.50 -12.74 -5.52
CA GLY A 19 -7.61 -12.09 -6.82
C GLY A 19 -7.00 -10.70 -6.88
N ILE A 20 -6.42 -10.23 -5.78
CA ILE A 20 -5.88 -8.87 -5.67
C ILE A 20 -4.36 -8.94 -5.64
N THR A 21 -3.72 -8.19 -6.52
CA THR A 21 -2.27 -8.09 -6.60
C THR A 21 -1.82 -6.73 -6.08
N LEU A 22 -0.85 -6.73 -5.17
CA LEU A 22 -0.30 -5.53 -4.57
C LEU A 22 1.19 -5.44 -4.87
N VAL A 23 1.64 -4.26 -5.25
CA VAL A 23 3.07 -3.99 -5.42
C VAL A 23 3.55 -3.25 -4.18
N THR A 24 4.62 -3.73 -3.57
CA THR A 24 5.21 -3.10 -2.38
C THR A 24 6.66 -2.76 -2.64
N GLY A 25 7.18 -1.79 -1.91
CA GLY A 25 8.59 -1.43 -2.01
C GLY A 25 8.92 -0.22 -1.16
N VAL A 26 10.20 0.09 -1.06
CA VAL A 26 10.70 1.26 -0.33
C VAL A 26 11.20 2.28 -1.34
N ILE A 27 10.59 3.46 -1.34
CA ILE A 27 10.91 4.49 -2.33
C ILE A 27 12.13 5.31 -1.91
N GLY A 28 12.82 5.84 -2.91
CA GLY A 28 13.95 6.73 -2.68
C GLY A 28 15.24 5.97 -2.42
N ALA A 29 16.16 6.63 -1.75
CA ALA A 29 17.50 6.11 -1.51
C ALA A 29 17.63 5.28 -0.23
N ASP A 30 16.51 4.88 0.35
CA ASP A 30 16.50 4.16 1.61
C ASP A 30 16.76 2.67 1.41
N THR A 31 17.66 2.13 2.23
CA THR A 31 18.01 0.72 2.20
C THR A 31 17.37 -0.10 3.33
N HIS A 32 16.59 0.54 4.19
CA HIS A 32 15.97 -0.15 5.34
C HIS A 32 14.68 -0.83 4.91
N ILE A 33 14.74 -2.14 4.74
CA ILE A 33 13.61 -2.89 4.20
C ILE A 33 12.88 -3.78 5.21
N VAL A 34 13.30 -3.79 6.46
CA VAL A 34 12.73 -4.70 7.46
C VAL A 34 11.22 -4.49 7.62
N GLY A 35 10.80 -3.25 7.82
CA GLY A 35 9.37 -2.95 7.98
C GLY A 35 8.57 -3.30 6.74
N ASN A 36 9.13 -3.04 5.57
CA ASN A 36 8.47 -3.37 4.30
C ASN A 36 8.30 -4.88 4.13
N ARG A 37 9.32 -5.65 4.53
CA ARG A 37 9.23 -7.11 4.48
C ARG A 37 8.14 -7.64 5.39
N ILE A 38 8.02 -7.09 6.59
CA ILE A 38 7.00 -7.51 7.55
C ILE A 38 5.61 -7.27 6.96
N VAL A 39 5.39 -6.10 6.39
CA VAL A 39 4.12 -5.77 5.75
C VAL A 39 3.84 -6.70 4.59
N SER A 40 4.84 -6.92 3.72
CA SER A 40 4.67 -7.80 2.56
C SER A 40 4.33 -9.22 2.97
N MET A 41 5.00 -9.76 3.98
CA MET A 41 4.72 -11.11 4.48
C MET A 41 3.32 -11.20 5.07
N ALA A 42 2.91 -10.19 5.83
CA ALA A 42 1.58 -10.18 6.41
C ALA A 42 0.48 -10.13 5.35
N LEU A 43 0.71 -9.37 4.28
CA LEU A 43 -0.24 -9.30 3.17
C LEU A 43 -0.33 -10.63 2.44
N GLU A 44 0.79 -11.30 2.23
CA GLU A 44 0.78 -12.62 1.61
C GLU A 44 0.04 -13.64 2.48
N GLU A 45 0.29 -13.62 3.77
CA GLU A 45 -0.41 -14.51 4.70
C GLU A 45 -1.91 -14.25 4.72
N ALA A 46 -2.30 -13.00 4.50
CA ALA A 46 -3.72 -12.62 4.44
C ALA A 46 -4.40 -13.06 3.14
N GLY A 47 -3.63 -13.50 2.15
CA GLY A 47 -4.18 -14.01 0.89
C GLY A 47 -3.93 -13.16 -0.34
N PHE A 48 -3.35 -11.99 -0.21
CA PHE A 48 -3.03 -11.14 -1.35
C PHE A 48 -1.84 -11.69 -2.14
N LYS A 49 -1.80 -11.41 -3.42
CA LYS A 49 -0.60 -11.63 -4.20
C LYS A 49 0.27 -10.39 -4.03
N VAL A 50 1.52 -10.58 -3.64
CA VAL A 50 2.42 -9.46 -3.37
C VAL A 50 3.62 -9.51 -4.30
N VAL A 51 3.89 -8.41 -4.97
CA VAL A 51 5.09 -8.23 -5.79
C VAL A 51 5.98 -7.26 -5.02
N ALA A 52 6.96 -7.78 -4.33
CA ALA A 52 7.84 -6.99 -3.47
C ALA A 52 9.06 -6.52 -4.26
N LEU A 53 9.20 -5.22 -4.41
CA LEU A 53 10.30 -4.63 -5.17
C LEU A 53 11.55 -4.38 -4.33
N GLY A 54 11.38 -4.29 -3.01
CA GLY A 54 12.50 -4.08 -2.11
C GLY A 54 12.89 -2.62 -1.94
N ALA A 55 14.15 -2.40 -1.56
CA ALA A 55 14.68 -1.08 -1.27
C ALA A 55 15.09 -0.34 -2.54
N LEU A 56 15.29 0.96 -2.43
CA LEU A 56 15.83 1.81 -3.50
C LEU A 56 14.97 1.77 -4.77
N THR A 57 13.67 1.73 -4.61
CA THR A 57 12.75 1.61 -5.75
C THR A 57 12.21 2.99 -6.14
N PRO A 58 12.48 3.46 -7.34
CA PRO A 58 11.90 4.73 -7.80
C PRO A 58 10.44 4.56 -8.20
N ALA A 59 9.71 5.67 -8.26
CA ALA A 59 8.28 5.65 -8.60
C ALA A 59 8.02 4.93 -9.92
N GLU A 60 8.88 5.11 -10.91
CA GLU A 60 8.73 4.51 -12.23
C GLU A 60 8.72 2.99 -12.15
N GLU A 61 9.51 2.41 -11.26
CA GLU A 61 9.54 0.96 -11.10
C GLU A 61 8.28 0.42 -10.45
N PHE A 62 7.72 1.16 -9.49
CA PHE A 62 6.42 0.79 -8.91
C PHE A 62 5.35 0.73 -10.00
N ILE A 63 5.33 1.72 -10.84
CA ILE A 63 4.33 1.82 -11.91
C ILE A 63 4.55 0.73 -12.98
N ALA A 64 5.79 0.50 -13.37
CA ALA A 64 6.11 -0.55 -14.34
C ALA A 64 5.70 -1.93 -13.80
N ALA A 65 5.98 -2.21 -12.53
CA ALA A 65 5.60 -3.47 -11.92
C ALA A 65 4.08 -3.62 -11.84
N ALA A 66 3.37 -2.51 -11.54
CA ALA A 66 1.92 -2.54 -11.48
C ALA A 66 1.31 -2.84 -12.85
N ILE A 67 1.87 -2.29 -13.90
CA ILE A 67 1.41 -2.56 -15.27
C ILE A 67 1.68 -4.02 -15.63
N GLU A 68 2.90 -4.49 -15.39
CA GLU A 68 3.29 -5.86 -15.74
C GLU A 68 2.45 -6.92 -15.04
N THR A 69 2.10 -6.67 -13.80
CA THR A 69 1.37 -7.66 -12.98
C THR A 69 -0.12 -7.40 -12.91
N ALA A 70 -0.59 -6.37 -13.61
CA ALA A 70 -1.99 -5.93 -13.53
C ALA A 70 -2.40 -5.72 -12.06
N ALA A 71 -1.57 -5.02 -11.32
CA ALA A 71 -1.77 -4.84 -9.88
C ALA A 71 -2.98 -3.95 -9.59
N ASP A 72 -3.60 -4.21 -8.47
CA ASP A 72 -4.78 -3.48 -8.00
C ASP A 72 -4.39 -2.38 -7.02
N GLY A 73 -3.23 -2.49 -6.40
CA GLY A 73 -2.76 -1.50 -5.44
C GLY A 73 -1.24 -1.42 -5.37
N ILE A 74 -0.77 -0.27 -4.92
CA ILE A 74 0.64 0.00 -4.69
C ILE A 74 0.78 0.51 -3.27
N LEU A 75 1.64 -0.14 -2.48
CA LEU A 75 1.93 0.25 -1.12
C LEU A 75 3.39 0.69 -1.03
N VAL A 76 3.59 1.97 -0.82
CA VAL A 76 4.91 2.59 -0.80
C VAL A 76 5.35 2.77 0.65
N SER A 77 6.59 2.42 0.96
CA SER A 77 7.19 2.70 2.27
C SER A 77 8.25 3.79 2.12
N SER A 78 8.30 4.70 3.09
CA SER A 78 9.32 5.73 3.14
C SER A 78 9.81 5.84 4.58
N LEU A 79 11.11 5.73 4.80
CA LEU A 79 11.66 5.59 6.15
C LEU A 79 12.50 6.77 6.64
N TYR A 80 12.82 7.72 5.77
CA TYR A 80 13.70 8.82 6.15
C TYR A 80 13.06 10.20 6.12
N GLY A 81 11.77 10.31 6.08
CA GLY A 81 11.13 11.62 6.08
C GLY A 81 11.29 12.40 4.78
N GLN A 82 11.81 11.79 3.73
CA GLN A 82 11.91 12.40 2.41
C GLN A 82 10.81 11.92 1.47
N GLY A 83 9.82 11.21 2.02
CA GLY A 83 8.76 10.64 1.22
C GLY A 83 8.01 11.68 0.41
N GLU A 84 7.79 12.86 0.98
CA GLU A 84 7.08 13.93 0.30
C GLU A 84 7.77 14.33 -0.99
N LEU A 85 9.10 14.48 -0.94
CA LEU A 85 9.87 14.83 -2.11
C LEU A 85 9.90 13.70 -3.14
N ASP A 86 10.09 12.47 -2.66
CA ASP A 86 10.20 11.30 -3.52
C ASP A 86 8.86 10.93 -4.17
N CYS A 87 7.74 11.30 -3.53
CA CYS A 87 6.41 10.91 -3.99
C CYS A 87 5.68 11.97 -4.78
N ARG A 88 6.30 13.13 -5.01
CA ARG A 88 5.67 14.16 -5.81
C ARG A 88 5.41 13.66 -7.22
N GLY A 89 4.21 13.88 -7.71
CA GLY A 89 3.85 13.46 -9.05
C GLY A 89 3.57 11.98 -9.21
N PHE A 90 3.61 11.19 -8.12
CA PHE A 90 3.39 9.75 -8.21
C PHE A 90 2.00 9.44 -8.80
N ARG A 91 0.96 10.09 -8.30
CA ARG A 91 -0.39 9.86 -8.82
C ARG A 91 -0.51 10.30 -10.29
N ASP A 92 0.12 11.39 -10.66
CA ASP A 92 0.12 11.84 -12.05
C ASP A 92 0.76 10.80 -12.97
N MET A 93 1.83 10.18 -12.53
CA MET A 93 2.48 9.09 -13.28
C MET A 93 1.55 7.90 -13.41
N CYS A 94 0.80 7.58 -12.36
CA CYS A 94 -0.21 6.52 -12.42
C CYS A 94 -1.28 6.85 -13.45
N VAL A 95 -1.77 8.07 -13.45
CA VAL A 95 -2.79 8.52 -14.40
C VAL A 95 -2.27 8.38 -15.83
N GLU A 96 -1.06 8.85 -16.08
CA GLU A 96 -0.46 8.77 -17.42
C GLU A 96 -0.27 7.33 -17.88
N ALA A 97 -0.05 6.43 -16.94
CA ALA A 97 0.16 5.01 -17.25
C ALA A 97 -1.14 4.21 -17.38
N GLY A 98 -2.29 4.87 -17.23
CA GLY A 98 -3.57 4.18 -17.29
C GLY A 98 -4.00 3.57 -15.97
N LEU A 99 -3.37 3.99 -14.86
CA LEU A 99 -3.64 3.46 -13.53
C LEU A 99 -4.28 4.53 -12.63
N ALA A 100 -5.16 5.36 -13.20
CA ALA A 100 -5.73 6.50 -12.48
C ALA A 100 -6.43 6.10 -11.18
N ASP A 101 -7.07 4.93 -11.15
CA ASP A 101 -7.84 4.49 -10.00
C ASP A 101 -7.16 3.44 -9.14
N ILE A 102 -5.87 3.20 -9.36
CA ILE A 102 -5.16 2.19 -8.57
C ILE A 102 -5.13 2.63 -7.10
N VAL A 103 -5.27 1.67 -6.18
CA VAL A 103 -5.14 1.96 -4.76
C VAL A 103 -3.69 2.33 -4.49
N LEU A 104 -3.46 3.48 -3.87
CA LEU A 104 -2.13 4.00 -3.65
C LEU A 104 -2.00 4.42 -2.19
N TYR A 105 -1.22 3.67 -1.43
CA TYR A 105 -0.98 3.91 -0.01
C TYR A 105 0.47 4.24 0.24
N ILE A 106 0.72 5.02 1.27
CA ILE A 106 2.09 5.28 1.73
C ILE A 106 2.15 5.12 3.24
N GLY A 107 3.24 4.58 3.73
CA GLY A 107 3.45 4.40 5.15
C GLY A 107 4.91 4.52 5.51
N GLY A 108 5.19 4.52 6.81
CA GLY A 108 6.53 4.58 7.34
C GLY A 108 6.80 5.86 8.08
N ASN A 109 8.05 6.31 8.09
CA ASN A 109 8.45 7.48 8.84
C ASN A 109 8.26 8.75 8.01
N LEU A 110 7.02 9.24 7.98
CA LEU A 110 6.63 10.35 7.13
C LEU A 110 6.68 11.72 7.81
N VAL A 111 6.78 11.74 9.14
CA VAL A 111 6.81 12.98 9.90
C VAL A 111 8.23 13.52 9.98
N VAL A 112 8.41 14.78 9.66
CA VAL A 112 9.69 15.45 9.76
C VAL A 112 9.59 16.53 10.84
N GLY A 113 10.42 16.45 11.86
CA GLY A 113 10.41 17.43 12.94
C GLY A 113 9.16 17.33 13.80
N LYS A 114 8.57 18.47 14.13
CA LYS A 114 7.45 18.56 15.06
C LYS A 114 6.10 18.72 14.33
N GLN A 115 5.93 18.06 13.23
CA GLN A 115 4.68 18.16 12.48
C GLN A 115 3.61 17.27 13.10
N ASP A 116 2.34 17.71 13.03
CA ASP A 116 1.20 16.89 13.43
C ASP A 116 0.93 15.85 12.37
N TRP A 117 0.56 14.65 12.81
CA TRP A 117 0.23 13.58 11.87
C TRP A 117 -0.92 13.98 10.93
N ALA A 118 -1.94 14.66 11.43
CA ALA A 118 -3.07 15.08 10.60
C ALA A 118 -2.64 15.95 9.42
N GLU A 119 -1.67 16.83 9.63
CA GLU A 119 -1.15 17.67 8.57
C GLU A 119 -0.34 16.87 7.54
N VAL A 120 0.45 15.92 8.01
CA VAL A 120 1.24 15.05 7.15
C VAL A 120 0.32 14.20 6.29
N GLU A 121 -0.69 13.59 6.91
CA GLU A 121 -1.66 12.77 6.19
C GLU A 121 -2.37 13.58 5.11
N ALA A 122 -2.81 14.79 5.46
CA ALA A 122 -3.50 15.65 4.50
C ALA A 122 -2.62 15.97 3.29
N ARG A 123 -1.33 16.21 3.53
CA ARG A 123 -0.40 16.49 2.44
C ARG A 123 -0.24 15.32 1.48
N TYR A 124 -0.12 14.11 2.02
CA TYR A 124 0.00 12.92 1.17
C TYR A 124 -1.29 12.65 0.40
N ARG A 125 -2.44 12.88 1.02
CA ARG A 125 -3.72 12.76 0.31
C ARG A 125 -3.82 13.80 -0.82
N ASP A 126 -3.36 15.02 -0.57
CA ASP A 126 -3.34 16.06 -1.60
C ASP A 126 -2.42 15.69 -2.76
N MET A 127 -1.37 14.92 -2.48
CA MET A 127 -0.49 14.44 -3.53
C MET A 127 -1.08 13.28 -4.33
N GLY A 128 -2.23 12.76 -3.91
CA GLY A 128 -2.92 11.71 -4.63
C GLY A 128 -2.87 10.33 -4.01
N PHE A 129 -2.32 10.21 -2.80
CA PHE A 129 -2.36 8.94 -2.07
C PHE A 129 -3.73 8.76 -1.44
N ASP A 130 -4.28 7.57 -1.56
CA ASP A 130 -5.58 7.28 -0.98
C ASP A 130 -5.53 7.28 0.55
N ARG A 131 -4.43 6.77 1.10
CA ARG A 131 -4.21 6.75 2.53
C ARG A 131 -2.73 6.85 2.85
N ALA A 132 -2.44 7.43 4.02
CA ALA A 132 -1.10 7.49 4.57
C ALA A 132 -1.15 6.92 5.99
N PHE A 133 -0.12 6.17 6.36
CA PHE A 133 -0.07 5.50 7.67
C PHE A 133 1.15 5.96 8.44
N PRO A 134 0.99 6.25 9.74
CA PRO A 134 2.15 6.63 10.55
C PRO A 134 3.05 5.43 10.82
N ASN A 135 4.25 5.72 11.27
CA ASN A 135 5.20 4.69 11.66
C ASN A 135 4.57 3.79 12.73
N ALA A 136 4.90 2.51 12.69
CA ALA A 136 4.38 1.52 13.63
C ALA A 136 2.89 1.22 13.51
N THR A 137 2.27 1.55 12.37
CA THR A 137 0.90 1.10 12.11
C THR A 137 0.88 -0.42 12.02
N ARG A 138 -0.09 -1.05 12.65
CA ARG A 138 -0.20 -2.50 12.66
C ARG A 138 -0.63 -3.01 11.30
N THR A 139 -0.08 -4.15 10.92
CA THR A 139 -0.40 -4.74 9.61
C THR A 139 -1.87 -5.14 9.49
N ASP A 140 -2.50 -5.56 10.60
CA ASP A 140 -3.92 -5.91 10.57
C ASP A 140 -4.80 -4.68 10.28
N GLU A 141 -4.39 -3.49 10.72
CA GLU A 141 -5.10 -2.26 10.40
C GLU A 141 -5.00 -1.94 8.91
N ILE A 142 -3.83 -2.15 8.32
CA ILE A 142 -3.62 -1.92 6.90
C ILE A 142 -4.50 -2.89 6.08
N ILE A 143 -4.54 -4.14 6.49
CA ILE A 143 -5.35 -5.15 5.81
C ILE A 143 -6.83 -4.81 5.89
N ALA A 144 -7.31 -4.39 7.06
CA ALA A 144 -8.71 -4.00 7.23
C ALA A 144 -9.09 -2.85 6.31
N VAL A 145 -8.21 -1.86 6.19
CA VAL A 145 -8.46 -0.70 5.34
C VAL A 145 -8.42 -1.09 3.86
N LEU A 146 -7.50 -1.99 3.48
CA LEU A 146 -7.46 -2.51 2.12
C LEU A 146 -8.76 -3.22 1.76
N ASP A 147 -9.27 -4.05 2.67
CA ASP A 147 -10.53 -4.75 2.46
C ASP A 147 -11.68 -3.77 2.23
N GLU A 148 -11.73 -2.70 3.02
CA GLU A 148 -12.75 -1.66 2.86
C GLU A 148 -12.64 -0.97 1.50
N ASP A 149 -11.44 -0.57 1.13
CA ASP A 149 -11.23 0.18 -0.10
C ASP A 149 -11.53 -0.66 -1.34
N PHE A 150 -11.13 -1.93 -1.33
CA PHE A 150 -11.42 -2.82 -2.44
C PHE A 150 -12.90 -3.19 -2.52
N ALA A 151 -13.56 -3.34 -1.36
CA ALA A 151 -15.00 -3.58 -1.34
C ALA A 151 -15.76 -2.38 -1.92
N ALA A 152 -15.36 -1.17 -1.57
CA ALA A 152 -15.98 0.04 -2.09
C ALA A 152 -15.82 0.14 -3.61
N ARG A 153 -14.66 -0.23 -4.12
CA ARG A 153 -14.41 -0.20 -5.56
C ARG A 153 -15.24 -1.23 -6.33
N ARG A 154 -15.49 -2.39 -5.71
CA ARG A 154 -16.32 -3.41 -6.34
C ARG A 154 -17.79 -3.00 -6.42
N GLN A 155 -18.24 -2.13 -5.53
CA GLN A 155 -19.61 -1.63 -5.52
C GLN A 155 -19.82 -0.45 -6.45
N GLY A 156 -18.73 0.23 -6.80
CA GLY A 156 -18.79 1.36 -7.69
C GLY A 156 -18.41 0.98 -9.10
#